data_5b9e98680213b58b6ce0ae2f9d083eb9
#
_entry.id   5b9e98680213b58b6ce0ae2f9d083eb9
#
_cell.length_a   1.000
_cell.length_b   1.000
_cell.length_c   1.000
_cell.angle_alpha   90.00
_cell.angle_beta   90.00
_cell.angle_gamma   90.00
#
_symmetry.space_group_name_H-M   'P 1'
#
loop_
_entity.id
_entity.type
_entity.pdbx_description
1 polymer ?
#
loop_
_entity_poly.entity_id
_entity_poly.type
_entity_poly.pdbx_seq_one_letter_code
_entity_poly.pdbx_strand_id
1 'polypeptide(L)'
;FLEQLASRAPYYIRAYPNAGLPNSLGKYDQTPADMAHEVKEYIQEGLVNIIGGCCGTTDAYIAEYQTLIAGAKPHVPAPKPDCMWLSGLELLEVKPEINFVNIGERCNVAGSRKFLRLVNEKKYDEALSIARQQVEDGALVIDVNMDDGLLDARTEMTTFLNLIMSEPEIARVPVMIDSSKWEVIEAGLKCLQGKSIVNSISLKEGEEVFLEHARIIKQYGAATVVMAFDEKGQADTAARKIEVCERAYRLLVDKVGFNPHDIIFDPNVLAVATGIEEHNNYAVDFIEATGWIRKNLPGAHVSGGVSNLSFSFRGNNYIREAMHAVFLYH
;
A
#
# COMPACT_ATOMS: atom_id res chain seq x y z
N PHE A 1 14.92 14.38 18.21
CA PHE A 1 14.58 13.37 17.21
C PHE A 1 14.07 12.07 17.85
N LEU A 2 14.84 11.42 18.75
CA LEU A 2 14.44 10.18 19.42
C LEU A 2 13.13 10.32 20.21
N GLU A 3 12.92 11.41 20.91
CA GLU A 3 11.65 11.72 21.60
C GLU A 3 10.46 11.74 20.65
N GLN A 4 10.60 12.43 19.52
CA GLN A 4 9.55 12.48 18.49
C GLN A 4 9.30 11.10 17.89
N LEU A 5 10.37 10.31 17.67
CA LEU A 5 10.23 8.96 17.19
C LEU A 5 9.53 8.08 18.23
N ALA A 6 9.96 8.14 19.50
CA ALA A 6 9.39 7.37 20.58
C ALA A 6 7.89 7.67 20.83
N SER A 7 7.48 8.94 20.66
CA SER A 7 6.08 9.32 20.85
C SER A 7 5.14 8.85 19.73
N ARG A 8 5.66 8.44 18.56
CA ARG A 8 4.87 8.15 17.37
C ARG A 8 5.03 6.74 16.82
N ALA A 9 6.23 6.13 17.02
CA ALA A 9 6.53 4.83 16.42
C ALA A 9 5.78 3.69 17.14
N PRO A 10 4.95 2.92 16.44
CA PRO A 10 4.30 1.73 16.99
C PRO A 10 5.21 0.48 16.97
N TYR A 11 6.52 0.69 17.00
CA TYR A 11 7.55 -0.34 16.92
C TYR A 11 8.66 -0.09 17.94
N TYR A 12 9.48 -1.11 18.16
CA TYR A 12 10.69 -1.00 18.98
C TYR A 12 11.72 -0.07 18.32
N ILE A 13 12.40 0.71 19.17
CA ILE A 13 13.38 1.70 18.72
C ILE A 13 14.79 1.22 19.07
N ARG A 14 15.65 1.29 18.08
CA ARG A 14 17.08 1.01 18.20
C ARG A 14 17.90 2.28 17.98
N ALA A 15 18.87 2.53 18.88
CA ALA A 15 19.87 3.57 18.71
C ALA A 15 21.27 2.95 18.71
N TYR A 16 22.13 3.38 17.77
CA TYR A 16 23.51 2.89 17.64
C TYR A 16 24.40 4.01 17.08
N PRO A 17 24.75 4.99 17.93
CA PRO A 17 25.54 6.14 17.51
C PRO A 17 26.96 5.76 17.11
N ASN A 18 27.63 6.63 16.35
CA ASN A 18 29.07 6.59 16.13
C ASN A 18 29.79 7.14 17.37
N ALA A 19 31.06 6.82 17.54
CA ALA A 19 31.94 7.42 18.55
C ALA A 19 32.33 8.85 18.16
N GLY A 20 31.34 9.73 17.97
CA GLY A 20 31.47 11.08 17.44
C GLY A 20 31.61 11.13 15.92
N LEU A 21 32.12 12.23 15.41
CA LEU A 21 32.47 12.41 14.00
C LEU A 21 33.94 12.05 13.75
N PRO A 22 34.30 11.53 12.57
CA PRO A 22 35.65 11.24 12.23
C PRO A 22 36.47 12.55 12.14
N ASN A 23 37.67 12.55 12.70
CA ASN A 23 38.63 13.65 12.58
C ASN A 23 39.28 13.68 11.17
N SER A 24 40.16 14.63 10.90
CA SER A 24 40.86 14.78 9.62
C SER A 24 41.70 13.56 9.20
N LEU A 25 42.00 12.66 10.14
CA LEU A 25 42.72 11.40 9.90
C LEU A 25 41.77 10.19 9.81
N GLY A 26 40.47 10.43 9.83
CA GLY A 26 39.44 9.36 9.79
C GLY A 26 39.29 8.58 11.11
N LYS A 27 39.85 9.08 12.22
CA LYS A 27 39.77 8.47 13.56
C LYS A 27 38.59 9.07 14.34
N TYR A 28 38.06 8.28 15.27
CA TYR A 28 36.99 8.68 16.17
C TYR A 28 37.61 8.97 17.55
N ASP A 29 37.34 10.17 18.07
CA ASP A 29 38.00 10.68 19.27
C ASP A 29 37.10 10.63 20.52
N GLN A 30 35.81 10.37 20.39
CA GLN A 30 34.88 10.24 21.51
C GLN A 30 35.24 9.00 22.34
N THR A 31 35.34 9.14 23.64
CA THR A 31 35.67 8.03 24.55
C THR A 31 34.41 7.21 24.91
N PRO A 32 34.58 5.97 25.43
CA PRO A 32 33.44 5.18 25.95
C PRO A 32 32.61 5.92 27.01
N ALA A 33 33.28 6.67 27.91
CA ALA A 33 32.61 7.43 28.96
C ALA A 33 31.80 8.61 28.40
N ASP A 34 32.34 9.33 27.40
CA ASP A 34 31.62 10.43 26.75
C ASP A 34 30.35 9.94 26.07
N MET A 35 30.47 8.86 25.30
CA MET A 35 29.30 8.27 24.64
C MET A 35 28.27 7.73 25.64
N ALA A 36 28.73 7.08 26.72
CA ALA A 36 27.85 6.60 27.77
C ALA A 36 27.08 7.76 28.43
N HIS A 37 27.70 8.92 28.58
CA HIS A 37 27.06 10.13 29.11
C HIS A 37 25.92 10.60 28.20
N GLU A 38 26.12 10.66 26.90
CA GLU A 38 25.10 11.07 25.94
C GLU A 38 23.94 10.03 25.81
N VAL A 39 24.31 8.76 25.78
CA VAL A 39 23.34 7.65 25.64
C VAL A 39 22.50 7.46 26.92
N LYS A 40 23.00 7.88 28.07
CA LYS A 40 22.30 7.80 29.36
C LYS A 40 20.90 8.45 29.29
N GLU A 41 20.78 9.60 28.64
CA GLU A 41 19.51 10.30 28.47
C GLU A 41 18.50 9.43 27.75
N TYR A 42 18.88 8.77 26.63
CA TYR A 42 17.97 7.90 25.86
C TYR A 42 17.44 6.72 26.67
N ILE A 43 18.29 6.19 27.56
CA ILE A 43 17.95 5.07 28.44
C ILE A 43 17.07 5.54 29.59
N GLN A 44 17.42 6.64 30.26
CA GLN A 44 16.70 7.15 31.43
C GLN A 44 15.30 7.63 31.09
N GLU A 45 15.12 8.23 29.91
CA GLU A 45 13.83 8.69 29.41
C GLU A 45 12.98 7.58 28.77
N GLY A 46 13.52 6.35 28.67
CA GLY A 46 12.80 5.23 28.08
C GLY A 46 12.50 5.39 26.60
N LEU A 47 13.42 5.98 25.84
CA LEU A 47 13.24 6.28 24.41
C LEU A 47 13.62 5.11 23.50
N VAL A 48 14.36 4.12 24.01
CA VAL A 48 14.92 3.03 23.22
C VAL A 48 14.68 1.66 23.83
N ASN A 49 14.70 0.64 22.97
CA ASN A 49 14.61 -0.78 23.36
C ASN A 49 15.94 -1.49 23.13
N ILE A 50 16.70 -1.07 22.13
CA ILE A 50 17.97 -1.66 21.74
C ILE A 50 18.98 -0.53 21.63
N ILE A 51 20.13 -0.70 22.26
CA ILE A 51 21.23 0.23 22.20
C ILE A 51 22.50 -0.49 21.79
N GLY A 52 23.29 0.16 20.99
CA GLY A 52 24.56 -0.38 20.50
C GLY A 52 25.51 0.74 20.10
N GLY A 53 26.39 0.44 19.19
CA GLY A 53 27.33 1.40 18.62
C GLY A 53 27.57 1.11 17.14
N CYS A 54 28.13 2.09 16.43
CA CYS A 54 28.46 2.01 15.02
C CYS A 54 29.96 2.35 14.83
N CYS A 55 30.28 3.22 13.89
CA CYS A 55 31.65 3.54 13.54
C CYS A 55 32.46 4.08 14.75
N GLY A 56 33.66 3.55 14.93
CA GLY A 56 34.56 3.92 16.04
C GLY A 56 34.27 3.28 17.39
N THR A 57 33.15 2.52 17.53
CA THR A 57 32.81 1.86 18.79
C THR A 57 33.42 0.46 18.88
N THR A 58 33.76 0.07 20.11
CA THR A 58 34.32 -1.24 20.49
C THR A 58 33.49 -1.85 21.62
N ASP A 59 33.90 -3.02 22.09
CA ASP A 59 33.34 -3.68 23.25
C ASP A 59 33.40 -2.82 24.53
N ALA A 60 34.43 -1.98 24.67
CA ALA A 60 34.56 -1.03 25.79
C ALA A 60 33.38 -0.05 25.87
N TYR A 61 32.87 0.42 24.74
CA TYR A 61 31.68 1.29 24.70
C TYR A 61 30.43 0.56 25.16
N ILE A 62 30.28 -0.68 24.71
CA ILE A 62 29.12 -1.52 25.09
C ILE A 62 29.18 -1.90 26.57
N ALA A 63 30.38 -2.11 27.14
CA ALA A 63 30.56 -2.40 28.56
C ALA A 63 30.03 -1.27 29.44
N GLU A 64 30.25 0.00 29.08
CA GLU A 64 29.72 1.16 29.81
C GLU A 64 28.18 1.14 29.91
N TYR A 65 27.48 0.62 28.86
CA TYR A 65 26.02 0.58 28.85
C TYR A 65 25.43 -0.38 29.87
N GLN A 66 26.17 -1.42 30.31
CA GLN A 66 25.67 -2.43 31.26
C GLN A 66 25.19 -1.79 32.57
N THR A 67 25.89 -0.79 33.04
CA THR A 67 25.51 -0.07 34.26
C THR A 67 24.33 0.85 34.06
N LEU A 68 24.17 1.39 32.86
CA LEU A 68 23.08 2.32 32.51
C LEU A 68 21.76 1.62 32.30
N ILE A 69 21.80 0.39 31.76
CA ILE A 69 20.56 -0.38 31.47
C ILE A 69 20.01 -1.11 32.73
N ALA A 70 20.83 -1.20 33.79
CA ALA A 70 20.38 -1.86 35.01
C ALA A 70 19.21 -1.09 35.65
N GLY A 71 18.02 -1.71 35.66
CA GLY A 71 16.78 -1.10 36.16
C GLY A 71 16.12 -0.07 35.24
N ALA A 72 16.64 0.15 34.04
CA ALA A 72 16.03 1.02 33.06
C ALA A 72 14.70 0.46 32.55
N LYS A 73 13.77 1.36 32.23
CA LYS A 73 12.51 1.00 31.59
C LYS A 73 12.67 1.12 30.06
N PRO A 74 12.44 0.04 29.31
CA PRO A 74 12.50 0.14 27.85
C PRO A 74 11.35 0.99 27.31
N HIS A 75 11.53 1.51 26.09
CA HIS A 75 10.48 2.20 25.35
C HIS A 75 9.25 1.30 25.20
N VAL A 76 8.06 1.88 25.40
CA VAL A 76 6.78 1.26 25.10
C VAL A 76 6.30 1.79 23.77
N PRO A 77 6.16 0.94 22.74
CA PRO A 77 5.70 1.38 21.43
C PRO A 77 4.37 2.13 21.49
N ALA A 78 4.24 3.18 20.70
CA ALA A 78 2.99 3.92 20.57
C ALA A 78 1.87 3.00 20.03
N PRO A 79 0.59 3.29 20.33
CA PRO A 79 -0.51 2.57 19.71
C PRO A 79 -0.44 2.65 18.19
N LYS A 80 -0.77 1.54 17.52
CA LYS A 80 -0.93 1.59 16.06
C LYS A 80 -2.06 2.56 15.71
N PRO A 81 -1.91 3.37 14.65
CA PRO A 81 -2.97 4.28 14.25
C PRO A 81 -4.21 3.53 13.81
N ASP A 82 -5.38 4.11 14.12
CA ASP A 82 -6.70 3.59 13.73
C ASP A 82 -7.09 4.10 12.34
N CYS A 83 -6.20 3.93 11.37
CA CYS A 83 -6.42 4.27 9.97
C CYS A 83 -5.46 3.46 9.07
N MET A 84 -5.76 3.44 7.77
CA MET A 84 -4.84 2.86 6.79
C MET A 84 -3.63 3.79 6.60
N TRP A 85 -2.46 3.22 6.69
CA TRP A 85 -1.21 3.84 6.27
C TRP A 85 -0.69 3.15 5.02
N LEU A 86 -0.37 3.95 4.01
CA LEU A 86 0.34 3.53 2.82
C LEU A 86 1.58 4.40 2.67
N SER A 87 2.58 3.93 1.97
CA SER A 87 3.77 4.74 1.73
C SER A 87 4.53 4.33 0.47
N GLY A 88 5.01 5.35 -0.24
CA GLY A 88 6.25 5.28 -0.99
C GLY A 88 7.38 5.79 -0.10
N LEU A 89 8.12 6.79 -0.56
CA LEU A 89 9.07 7.54 0.28
C LEU A 89 8.34 8.48 1.25
N GLU A 90 7.10 8.87 0.96
CA GLU A 90 6.25 9.68 1.80
C GLU A 90 5.10 8.85 2.37
N LEU A 91 4.62 9.22 3.55
CA LEU A 91 3.48 8.60 4.20
C LEU A 91 2.17 9.14 3.62
N LEU A 92 1.27 8.23 3.24
CA LEU A 92 -0.13 8.51 2.95
C LEU A 92 -1.00 7.95 4.08
N GLU A 93 -1.57 8.83 4.91
CA GLU A 93 -2.55 8.45 5.93
C GLU A 93 -3.96 8.57 5.32
N VAL A 94 -4.67 7.46 5.16
CA VAL A 94 -6.03 7.46 4.64
C VAL A 94 -7.01 7.76 5.76
N LYS A 95 -7.36 9.04 5.87
CA LYS A 95 -8.26 9.60 6.89
C LYS A 95 -9.52 10.19 6.25
N PRO A 96 -10.61 10.37 7.02
CA PRO A 96 -11.85 10.97 6.49
C PRO A 96 -11.65 12.33 5.80
N GLU A 97 -10.67 13.12 6.25
CA GLU A 97 -10.37 14.46 5.71
C GLU A 97 -9.83 14.43 4.27
N ILE A 98 -9.29 13.30 3.81
CA ILE A 98 -8.79 13.15 2.44
C ILE A 98 -9.94 12.98 1.44
N ASN A 99 -11.12 12.57 1.90
CA ASN A 99 -12.29 12.18 1.10
C ASN A 99 -12.00 10.97 0.19
N PHE A 100 -11.52 11.20 -1.04
CA PHE A 100 -11.16 10.17 -2.00
C PHE A 100 -9.65 10.01 -2.13
N VAL A 101 -9.18 8.78 -2.18
CA VAL A 101 -7.83 8.44 -2.63
C VAL A 101 -7.87 8.24 -4.14
N ASN A 102 -7.33 9.21 -4.86
CA ASN A 102 -7.24 9.12 -6.32
C ASN A 102 -6.08 8.19 -6.72
N ILE A 103 -6.41 7.13 -7.44
CA ILE A 103 -5.45 6.16 -7.98
C ILE A 103 -5.26 6.45 -9.46
N GLY A 104 -4.01 6.70 -9.86
CA GLY A 104 -3.66 6.96 -11.26
C GLY A 104 -3.48 5.65 -12.02
N GLU A 105 -4.31 5.42 -13.05
CA GLU A 105 -4.34 4.17 -13.84
C GLU A 105 -3.78 4.33 -15.26
N ARG A 106 -2.86 5.26 -15.51
CA ARG A 106 -2.27 5.45 -16.85
C ARG A 106 -1.02 4.59 -17.10
N CYS A 107 -0.46 3.97 -16.06
CA CYS A 107 0.59 2.96 -16.16
C CYS A 107 0.03 1.54 -16.26
N ASN A 108 -1.10 1.39 -16.91
CA ASN A 108 -1.82 0.14 -17.14
C ASN A 108 -1.85 -0.15 -18.65
N VAL A 109 -1.21 -1.25 -19.08
CA VAL A 109 -1.10 -1.63 -20.50
C VAL A 109 -2.45 -1.99 -21.11
N ALA A 110 -3.39 -2.52 -20.33
CA ALA A 110 -4.74 -2.82 -20.82
C ALA A 110 -5.60 -1.54 -20.98
N GLY A 111 -5.37 -0.54 -20.14
CA GLY A 111 -6.13 0.73 -20.14
C GLY A 111 -5.54 1.85 -20.98
N SER A 112 -4.24 1.80 -21.31
CA SER A 112 -3.51 2.88 -21.98
C SER A 112 -2.72 2.38 -23.20
N ARG A 113 -3.25 2.61 -24.40
CA ARG A 113 -2.55 2.27 -25.65
C ARG A 113 -1.19 2.95 -25.79
N LYS A 114 -1.05 4.18 -25.28
CA LYS A 114 0.22 4.91 -25.29
C LYS A 114 1.24 4.20 -24.42
N PHE A 115 0.87 3.84 -23.20
CA PHE A 115 1.74 3.15 -22.26
C PHE A 115 2.15 1.76 -22.77
N LEU A 116 1.20 0.95 -23.28
CA LEU A 116 1.48 -0.34 -23.90
C LEU A 116 2.52 -0.22 -25.03
N ARG A 117 2.35 0.76 -25.93
CA ARG A 117 3.32 0.98 -27.01
C ARG A 117 4.72 1.29 -26.48
N LEU A 118 4.83 2.17 -25.48
CA LEU A 118 6.12 2.56 -24.90
C LEU A 118 6.82 1.39 -24.24
N VAL A 119 6.09 0.55 -23.51
CA VAL A 119 6.62 -0.68 -22.91
C VAL A 119 7.10 -1.66 -23.99
N ASN A 120 6.31 -1.90 -25.04
CA ASN A 120 6.70 -2.75 -26.17
C ASN A 120 7.97 -2.25 -26.88
N GLU A 121 8.08 -0.93 -27.08
CA GLU A 121 9.25 -0.28 -27.70
C GLU A 121 10.44 -0.11 -26.74
N LYS A 122 10.31 -0.53 -25.46
CA LYS A 122 11.32 -0.35 -24.39
C LYS A 122 11.71 1.10 -24.14
N LYS A 123 10.79 2.03 -24.39
CA LYS A 123 10.93 3.47 -24.14
C LYS A 123 10.53 3.82 -22.71
N TYR A 124 11.29 3.30 -21.75
CA TYR A 124 10.95 3.42 -20.34
C TYR A 124 11.00 4.86 -19.82
N ASP A 125 11.91 5.70 -20.32
CA ASP A 125 11.98 7.12 -19.94
C ASP A 125 10.67 7.88 -20.27
N GLU A 126 10.11 7.61 -21.47
CA GLU A 126 8.82 8.16 -21.86
C GLU A 126 7.67 7.54 -21.04
N ALA A 127 7.75 6.25 -20.69
CA ALA A 127 6.78 5.60 -19.83
C ALA A 127 6.80 6.15 -18.40
N LEU A 128 7.99 6.44 -17.83
CA LEU A 128 8.16 7.10 -16.55
C LEU A 128 7.57 8.52 -16.54
N SER A 129 7.62 9.25 -17.68
CA SER A 129 6.99 10.55 -17.78
C SER A 129 5.47 10.50 -17.56
N ILE A 130 4.83 9.36 -17.93
CA ILE A 130 3.40 9.14 -17.67
C ILE A 130 3.14 8.96 -16.18
N ALA A 131 4.01 8.21 -15.48
CA ALA A 131 3.90 8.03 -14.03
C ALA A 131 4.10 9.37 -13.30
N ARG A 132 5.14 10.13 -13.69
CA ARG A 132 5.42 11.44 -13.11
C ARG A 132 4.25 12.40 -13.30
N GLN A 133 3.69 12.47 -14.49
CA GLN A 133 2.54 13.35 -14.77
C GLN A 133 1.34 13.03 -13.88
N GLN A 134 1.05 11.75 -13.61
CA GLN A 134 -0.04 11.37 -12.71
C GLN A 134 0.18 11.88 -11.28
N VAL A 135 1.42 11.82 -10.78
CA VAL A 135 1.76 12.34 -9.44
C VAL A 135 1.63 13.87 -9.41
N GLU A 136 2.11 14.56 -10.44
CA GLU A 136 1.98 16.01 -10.58
C GLU A 136 0.51 16.45 -10.67
N ASP A 137 -0.33 15.68 -11.33
CA ASP A 137 -1.77 15.91 -11.45
C ASP A 137 -2.57 15.53 -10.17
N GLY A 138 -1.89 15.05 -9.12
CA GLY A 138 -2.48 14.82 -7.81
C GLY A 138 -2.92 13.39 -7.54
N ALA A 139 -2.42 12.40 -8.28
CA ALA A 139 -2.60 11.00 -7.91
C ALA A 139 -1.89 10.70 -6.57
N LEU A 140 -2.62 10.10 -5.64
CA LEU A 140 -2.12 9.73 -4.32
C LEU A 140 -1.52 8.32 -4.32
N VAL A 141 -1.87 7.50 -5.30
CA VAL A 141 -1.37 6.15 -5.56
C VAL A 141 -1.21 6.00 -7.07
N ILE A 142 -0.20 5.26 -7.53
CA ILE A 142 -0.05 4.88 -8.93
C ILE A 142 -0.31 3.38 -9.07
N ASP A 143 -1.26 3.04 -9.94
CA ASP A 143 -1.51 1.68 -10.37
C ASP A 143 -0.61 1.30 -11.53
N VAL A 144 0.02 0.12 -11.44
CA VAL A 144 0.89 -0.42 -12.49
C VAL A 144 0.41 -1.81 -12.89
N ASN A 145 0.05 -1.95 -14.16
CA ASN A 145 -0.38 -3.23 -14.76
C ASN A 145 0.39 -3.50 -16.05
N MET A 146 0.93 -4.72 -16.15
CA MET A 146 1.71 -5.21 -17.30
C MET A 146 1.04 -6.43 -17.98
N ASP A 147 -0.23 -6.69 -17.70
CA ASP A 147 -0.96 -7.84 -18.22
C ASP A 147 -1.36 -7.63 -19.68
N ASP A 148 -0.50 -8.08 -20.59
CA ASP A 148 -0.76 -8.16 -22.03
C ASP A 148 -0.30 -9.52 -22.56
N GLY A 149 -1.01 -10.05 -23.55
CA GLY A 149 -0.73 -11.38 -24.09
C GLY A 149 0.61 -11.50 -24.84
N LEU A 150 1.23 -10.38 -25.21
CA LEU A 150 2.49 -10.31 -25.96
C LEU A 150 3.67 -9.91 -25.09
N LEU A 151 3.43 -9.49 -23.84
CA LEU A 151 4.46 -9.09 -22.90
C LEU A 151 4.85 -10.22 -21.95
N ASP A 152 6.12 -10.29 -21.59
CA ASP A 152 6.55 -10.96 -20.37
C ASP A 152 6.22 -10.05 -19.17
N ALA A 153 4.98 -10.16 -18.69
CA ALA A 153 4.45 -9.29 -17.66
C ALA A 153 5.30 -9.28 -16.38
N ARG A 154 5.91 -10.41 -16.01
CA ARG A 154 6.78 -10.51 -14.83
C ARG A 154 8.04 -9.69 -14.99
N THR A 155 8.71 -9.83 -16.13
CA THR A 155 9.94 -9.09 -16.44
C THR A 155 9.63 -7.59 -16.58
N GLU A 156 8.55 -7.23 -17.27
CA GLU A 156 8.16 -5.81 -17.45
C GLU A 156 7.76 -5.14 -16.15
N MET A 157 7.00 -5.83 -15.29
CA MET A 157 6.64 -5.33 -13.96
C MET A 157 7.90 -5.07 -13.13
N THR A 158 8.81 -6.04 -13.07
CA THR A 158 10.08 -5.91 -12.32
C THR A 158 10.92 -4.74 -12.85
N THR A 159 11.06 -4.63 -14.16
CA THR A 159 11.86 -3.58 -14.81
C THR A 159 11.27 -2.20 -14.51
N PHE A 160 9.98 -2.02 -14.74
CA PHE A 160 9.33 -0.72 -14.59
C PHE A 160 9.25 -0.27 -13.13
N LEU A 161 8.96 -1.18 -12.19
CA LEU A 161 8.94 -0.86 -10.78
C LEU A 161 10.33 -0.46 -10.23
N ASN A 162 11.40 -1.14 -10.67
CA ASN A 162 12.75 -0.75 -10.30
C ASN A 162 13.12 0.65 -10.83
N LEU A 163 12.66 0.99 -12.03
CA LEU A 163 12.84 2.33 -12.58
C LEU A 163 12.04 3.38 -11.79
N ILE A 164 10.77 3.10 -11.45
CA ILE A 164 9.98 3.99 -10.57
C ILE A 164 10.72 4.23 -9.23
N MET A 165 11.26 3.19 -8.62
CA MET A 165 11.96 3.31 -7.33
C MET A 165 13.27 4.10 -7.42
N SER A 166 13.84 4.29 -8.61
CA SER A 166 14.99 5.17 -8.83
C SER A 166 14.61 6.64 -9.04
N GLU A 167 13.34 6.95 -9.19
CA GLU A 167 12.80 8.30 -9.43
C GLU A 167 12.06 8.84 -8.19
N PRO A 168 12.70 9.61 -7.30
CA PRO A 168 12.10 10.09 -6.06
C PRO A 168 10.79 10.86 -6.24
N GLU A 169 10.65 11.59 -7.34
CA GLU A 169 9.44 12.35 -7.67
C GLU A 169 8.22 11.43 -7.90
N ILE A 170 8.44 10.21 -8.37
CA ILE A 170 7.40 9.22 -8.58
C ILE A 170 7.28 8.31 -7.36
N ALA A 171 8.41 7.83 -6.85
CA ALA A 171 8.49 6.89 -5.72
C ALA A 171 7.97 7.47 -4.39
N ARG A 172 7.72 8.78 -4.30
CA ARG A 172 7.17 9.41 -3.10
C ARG A 172 5.77 8.91 -2.76
N VAL A 173 4.96 8.53 -3.74
CA VAL A 173 3.63 7.97 -3.53
C VAL A 173 3.66 6.43 -3.49
N PRO A 174 2.74 5.78 -2.77
CA PRO A 174 2.61 4.33 -2.79
C PRO A 174 2.21 3.82 -4.18
N VAL A 175 2.67 2.62 -4.51
CA VAL A 175 2.35 1.94 -5.76
C VAL A 175 1.35 0.81 -5.51
N MET A 176 0.37 0.68 -6.39
CA MET A 176 -0.54 -0.45 -6.48
C MET A 176 -0.04 -1.39 -7.59
N ILE A 177 0.22 -2.64 -7.23
CA ILE A 177 0.61 -3.69 -8.17
C ILE A 177 -0.67 -4.36 -8.65
N ASP A 178 -0.99 -4.20 -9.94
CA ASP A 178 -2.18 -4.76 -10.56
C ASP A 178 -1.80 -5.88 -11.54
N SER A 179 -2.27 -7.08 -11.27
CA SER A 179 -2.15 -8.20 -12.19
C SER A 179 -3.17 -9.29 -11.88
N SER A 180 -3.60 -9.97 -12.94
CA SER A 180 -4.38 -11.21 -12.84
C SER A 180 -3.53 -12.46 -12.53
N LYS A 181 -2.19 -12.31 -12.54
CA LYS A 181 -1.24 -13.41 -12.36
C LYS A 181 -0.47 -13.25 -11.06
N TRP A 182 -0.56 -14.25 -10.19
CA TRP A 182 0.07 -14.20 -8.88
C TRP A 182 1.60 -14.03 -8.95
N GLU A 183 2.27 -14.71 -9.88
CA GLU A 183 3.72 -14.59 -10.06
C GLU A 183 4.19 -13.18 -10.46
N VAL A 184 3.32 -12.40 -11.10
CA VAL A 184 3.59 -10.99 -11.43
C VAL A 184 3.45 -10.12 -10.19
N ILE A 185 2.38 -10.33 -9.39
CA ILE A 185 2.16 -9.63 -8.12
C ILE A 185 3.34 -9.85 -7.17
N GLU A 186 3.74 -11.12 -6.97
CA GLU A 186 4.85 -11.44 -6.07
C GLU A 186 6.19 -10.86 -6.56
N ALA A 187 6.45 -10.86 -7.87
CA ALA A 187 7.62 -10.21 -8.44
C ALA A 187 7.62 -8.70 -8.19
N GLY A 188 6.48 -8.05 -8.33
CA GLY A 188 6.30 -6.62 -8.04
C GLY A 188 6.51 -6.29 -6.57
N LEU A 189 5.96 -7.08 -5.65
CA LEU A 189 6.15 -6.90 -4.20
C LEU A 189 7.63 -6.91 -3.79
N LYS A 190 8.47 -7.68 -4.48
CA LYS A 190 9.93 -7.74 -4.23
C LYS A 190 10.68 -6.47 -4.66
N CYS A 191 10.08 -5.64 -5.52
CA CYS A 191 10.71 -4.43 -6.05
C CYS A 191 10.41 -3.16 -5.25
N LEU A 192 9.29 -3.15 -4.50
CA LEU A 192 8.78 -1.93 -3.89
C LEU A 192 9.33 -1.67 -2.49
N GLN A 193 9.56 -0.40 -2.20
CA GLN A 193 9.85 0.13 -0.88
C GLN A 193 8.57 0.73 -0.27
N GLY A 194 8.50 0.77 1.07
CA GLY A 194 7.34 1.30 1.76
C GLY A 194 6.18 0.31 1.85
N LYS A 195 4.95 0.82 1.91
CA LYS A 195 3.73 0.01 2.03
C LYS A 195 2.86 0.17 0.80
N SER A 196 2.92 -0.81 -0.07
CA SER A 196 2.20 -0.90 -1.34
C SER A 196 0.80 -1.48 -1.18
N ILE A 197 0.06 -1.53 -2.30
CA ILE A 197 -1.24 -2.20 -2.41
C ILE A 197 -1.12 -3.30 -3.47
N VAL A 198 -1.73 -4.44 -3.21
CA VAL A 198 -1.93 -5.52 -4.19
C VAL A 198 -3.33 -5.41 -4.77
N ASN A 199 -3.45 -5.40 -6.09
CA ASN A 199 -4.69 -5.43 -6.85
C ASN A 199 -4.66 -6.65 -7.79
N SER A 200 -5.36 -7.73 -7.52
CA SER A 200 -6.24 -8.01 -6.41
C SER A 200 -6.19 -9.49 -6.03
N ILE A 201 -6.80 -9.84 -4.92
CA ILE A 201 -7.13 -11.22 -4.60
C ILE A 201 -8.66 -11.41 -4.56
N SER A 202 -9.13 -12.64 -4.71
CA SER A 202 -10.55 -12.97 -4.66
C SER A 202 -10.75 -14.44 -4.27
N LEU A 203 -11.99 -14.80 -3.94
CA LEU A 203 -12.40 -16.17 -3.66
C LEU A 203 -12.72 -16.99 -4.92
N LYS A 204 -12.40 -16.47 -6.11
CA LYS A 204 -12.70 -17.13 -7.40
C LYS A 204 -12.09 -18.53 -7.50
N GLU A 205 -10.86 -18.69 -7.04
CA GLU A 205 -10.11 -19.96 -7.06
C GLU A 205 -10.23 -20.76 -5.76
N GLY A 206 -11.16 -20.35 -4.88
CA GLY A 206 -11.43 -21.00 -3.62
C GLY A 206 -10.67 -20.42 -2.43
N GLU A 207 -11.06 -20.88 -1.25
CA GLU A 207 -10.59 -20.33 0.02
C GLU A 207 -9.10 -20.61 0.29
N GLU A 208 -8.57 -21.76 -0.09
CA GLU A 208 -7.18 -22.13 0.18
C GLU A 208 -6.20 -21.19 -0.53
N VAL A 209 -6.40 -20.98 -1.83
CA VAL A 209 -5.58 -20.06 -2.65
C VAL A 209 -5.70 -18.63 -2.14
N PHE A 210 -6.90 -18.19 -1.81
CA PHE A 210 -7.15 -16.87 -1.23
C PHE A 210 -6.37 -16.64 0.07
N LEU A 211 -6.40 -17.61 0.99
CA LEU A 211 -5.68 -17.53 2.27
C LEU A 211 -4.16 -17.58 2.09
N GLU A 212 -3.67 -18.37 1.13
CA GLU A 212 -2.25 -18.43 0.81
C GLU A 212 -1.74 -17.07 0.30
N HIS A 213 -2.40 -16.51 -0.71
CA HIS A 213 -2.05 -15.19 -1.24
C HIS A 213 -2.12 -14.11 -0.15
N ALA A 214 -3.16 -14.10 0.66
CA ALA A 214 -3.31 -13.15 1.76
C ALA A 214 -2.18 -13.23 2.79
N ARG A 215 -1.71 -14.44 3.15
CA ARG A 215 -0.57 -14.61 4.05
C ARG A 215 0.72 -14.04 3.47
N ILE A 216 0.96 -14.26 2.18
CA ILE A 216 2.13 -13.72 1.49
C ILE A 216 2.07 -12.19 1.43
N ILE A 217 0.94 -11.61 1.05
CA ILE A 217 0.73 -10.15 1.05
C ILE A 217 1.03 -9.56 2.44
N LYS A 218 0.48 -10.20 3.49
CA LYS A 218 0.73 -9.80 4.87
C LYS A 218 2.22 -9.86 5.25
N GLN A 219 2.96 -10.87 4.79
CA GLN A 219 4.40 -10.99 5.04
C GLN A 219 5.20 -9.85 4.39
N TYR A 220 4.77 -9.37 3.21
CA TYR A 220 5.34 -8.18 2.58
C TYR A 220 4.86 -6.86 3.21
N GLY A 221 3.88 -6.92 4.11
CA GLY A 221 3.31 -5.73 4.78
C GLY A 221 2.44 -4.86 3.89
N ALA A 222 1.99 -5.36 2.74
CA ALA A 222 1.16 -4.62 1.81
C ALA A 222 -0.32 -4.64 2.22
N ALA A 223 -1.08 -3.61 1.78
CA ALA A 223 -2.53 -3.63 1.74
C ALA A 223 -3.02 -4.41 0.51
N THR A 224 -4.29 -4.81 0.49
CA THR A 224 -4.83 -5.56 -0.64
C THR A 224 -6.23 -5.12 -1.04
N VAL A 225 -6.46 -5.07 -2.35
CA VAL A 225 -7.80 -5.03 -2.92
C VAL A 225 -8.36 -6.45 -2.94
N VAL A 226 -9.60 -6.58 -2.50
CA VAL A 226 -10.35 -7.84 -2.48
C VAL A 226 -11.58 -7.66 -3.36
N MET A 227 -11.59 -8.32 -4.51
CA MET A 227 -12.74 -8.26 -5.40
C MET A 227 -13.91 -9.10 -4.89
N ALA A 228 -15.11 -8.58 -5.02
CA ALA A 228 -16.35 -9.33 -4.76
C ALA A 228 -16.60 -10.37 -5.84
N PHE A 229 -15.79 -11.42 -5.83
CA PHE A 229 -15.78 -12.52 -6.78
C PHE A 229 -15.49 -13.82 -6.02
N ASP A 230 -16.35 -14.80 -6.13
CA ASP A 230 -16.17 -16.12 -5.51
C ASP A 230 -16.29 -17.26 -6.52
N GLU A 231 -16.35 -18.48 -6.04
CA GLU A 231 -16.44 -19.70 -6.83
C GLU A 231 -17.72 -19.75 -7.73
N LYS A 232 -18.75 -18.95 -7.39
CA LYS A 232 -19.99 -18.83 -8.15
C LYS A 232 -19.91 -17.74 -9.23
N GLY A 233 -18.84 -16.95 -9.23
CA GLY A 233 -18.63 -15.86 -10.19
C GLY A 233 -18.62 -14.48 -9.55
N GLN A 234 -18.64 -13.47 -10.40
CA GLN A 234 -18.66 -12.07 -10.02
C GLN A 234 -19.98 -11.70 -9.34
N ALA A 235 -19.89 -11.02 -8.18
CA ALA A 235 -21.08 -10.52 -7.51
C ALA A 235 -21.64 -9.29 -8.25
N ASP A 236 -22.92 -9.35 -8.60
CA ASP A 236 -23.65 -8.33 -9.36
C ASP A 236 -24.68 -7.57 -8.50
N THR A 237 -25.43 -8.25 -7.65
CA THR A 237 -26.42 -7.66 -6.75
C THR A 237 -25.82 -7.22 -5.40
N ALA A 238 -26.45 -6.25 -4.73
CA ALA A 238 -26.05 -5.79 -3.41
C ALA A 238 -25.88 -6.95 -2.41
N ALA A 239 -26.84 -7.87 -2.38
CA ALA A 239 -26.81 -9.01 -1.48
C ALA A 239 -25.60 -9.92 -1.73
N ARG A 240 -25.26 -10.20 -3.01
CA ARG A 240 -24.08 -11.01 -3.36
C ARG A 240 -22.80 -10.30 -3.06
N LYS A 241 -22.70 -8.99 -3.33
CA LYS A 241 -21.53 -8.17 -2.99
C LYS A 241 -21.25 -8.20 -1.50
N ILE A 242 -22.29 -8.04 -0.68
CA ILE A 242 -22.20 -8.10 0.79
C ILE A 242 -21.77 -9.50 1.25
N GLU A 243 -22.42 -10.57 0.76
CA GLU A 243 -22.09 -11.96 1.12
C GLU A 243 -20.60 -12.27 0.90
N VAL A 244 -20.09 -11.95 -0.30
CA VAL A 244 -18.69 -12.25 -0.68
C VAL A 244 -17.72 -11.40 0.12
N CYS A 245 -17.99 -10.09 0.28
CA CYS A 245 -17.11 -9.20 1.05
C CYS A 245 -17.08 -9.57 2.54
N GLU A 246 -18.21 -9.91 3.14
CA GLU A 246 -18.27 -10.33 4.55
C GLU A 246 -17.49 -11.65 4.75
N ARG A 247 -17.69 -12.63 3.87
CA ARG A 247 -16.94 -13.90 3.92
C ARG A 247 -15.44 -13.66 3.81
N ALA A 248 -15.01 -12.87 2.84
CA ALA A 248 -13.60 -12.54 2.64
C ALA A 248 -13.01 -11.78 3.85
N TYR A 249 -13.75 -10.83 4.41
CA TYR A 249 -13.33 -10.09 5.61
C TYR A 249 -13.04 -11.03 6.78
N ARG A 250 -13.99 -11.94 7.09
CA ARG A 250 -13.81 -12.91 8.20
C ARG A 250 -12.60 -13.81 7.96
N LEU A 251 -12.41 -14.28 6.74
CA LEU A 251 -11.25 -15.10 6.39
C LEU A 251 -9.93 -14.35 6.60
N LEU A 252 -9.86 -13.10 6.18
CA LEU A 252 -8.66 -12.28 6.31
C LEU A 252 -8.37 -11.93 7.77
N VAL A 253 -9.37 -11.48 8.52
CA VAL A 253 -9.19 -11.01 9.88
C VAL A 253 -9.03 -12.21 10.84
N ASP A 254 -9.92 -13.19 10.78
CA ASP A 254 -9.98 -14.25 11.78
C ASP A 254 -8.96 -15.37 11.52
N LYS A 255 -8.73 -15.75 10.23
CA LYS A 255 -7.81 -16.85 9.88
C LYS A 255 -6.38 -16.39 9.54
N VAL A 256 -6.22 -15.23 8.90
CA VAL A 256 -4.89 -14.71 8.53
C VAL A 256 -4.37 -13.73 9.58
N GLY A 257 -5.26 -13.08 10.34
CA GLY A 257 -4.92 -11.97 11.23
C GLY A 257 -4.44 -10.75 10.44
N PHE A 258 -5.08 -10.51 9.28
CA PHE A 258 -4.83 -9.33 8.48
C PHE A 258 -5.34 -8.08 9.21
N ASN A 259 -4.62 -6.97 9.09
CA ASN A 259 -5.10 -5.72 9.67
C ASN A 259 -6.35 -5.26 8.88
N PRO A 260 -7.51 -5.05 9.53
CA PRO A 260 -8.71 -4.58 8.84
C PRO A 260 -8.50 -3.32 8.00
N HIS A 261 -7.68 -2.38 8.48
CA HIS A 261 -7.35 -1.16 7.73
C HIS A 261 -6.57 -1.39 6.45
N ASP A 262 -5.98 -2.56 6.26
CA ASP A 262 -5.23 -2.92 5.05
C ASP A 262 -6.10 -3.66 4.01
N ILE A 263 -7.41 -3.78 4.28
CA ILE A 263 -8.39 -4.43 3.39
C ILE A 263 -9.16 -3.37 2.61
N ILE A 264 -9.15 -3.47 1.29
CA ILE A 264 -9.88 -2.60 0.37
C ILE A 264 -10.82 -3.49 -0.45
N PHE A 265 -12.11 -3.39 -0.23
CA PHE A 265 -13.08 -4.13 -1.06
C PHE A 265 -13.34 -3.43 -2.38
N ASP A 266 -13.32 -4.17 -3.48
CA ASP A 266 -13.91 -3.77 -4.75
C ASP A 266 -15.19 -4.59 -5.00
N PRO A 267 -16.37 -4.03 -4.66
CA PRO A 267 -17.64 -4.71 -4.91
C PRO A 267 -18.10 -4.66 -6.38
N ASN A 268 -17.21 -4.45 -7.31
CA ASN A 268 -17.39 -4.44 -8.76
C ASN A 268 -18.33 -3.33 -9.24
N VAL A 269 -17.77 -2.26 -9.78
CA VAL A 269 -18.54 -1.26 -10.54
C VAL A 269 -18.87 -1.85 -11.92
N LEU A 270 -20.15 -2.08 -12.17
CA LEU A 270 -20.66 -2.65 -13.41
C LEU A 270 -21.36 -1.59 -14.26
N ALA A 271 -21.36 -1.80 -15.58
CA ALA A 271 -21.94 -0.85 -16.53
C ALA A 271 -23.47 -0.81 -16.44
N VAL A 272 -24.02 0.40 -16.43
CA VAL A 272 -25.47 0.65 -16.55
C VAL A 272 -25.85 1.09 -17.98
N ALA A 273 -27.13 1.19 -18.25
CA ALA A 273 -27.69 1.58 -19.57
C ALA A 273 -27.18 0.70 -20.73
N THR A 274 -27.07 -0.58 -20.49
CA THR A 274 -26.63 -1.58 -21.49
C THR A 274 -27.77 -2.08 -22.40
N GLY A 275 -28.99 -1.72 -22.06
CA GLY A 275 -30.21 -2.26 -22.72
C GLY A 275 -30.72 -3.58 -22.10
N ILE A 276 -30.07 -4.09 -21.08
CA ILE A 276 -30.46 -5.29 -20.33
C ILE A 276 -31.06 -4.82 -19.00
N GLU A 277 -32.25 -5.26 -18.66
CA GLU A 277 -33.04 -4.77 -17.53
C GLU A 277 -32.36 -5.08 -16.18
N GLU A 278 -31.78 -6.26 -16.04
CA GLU A 278 -31.03 -6.67 -14.84
C GLU A 278 -29.85 -5.76 -14.50
N HIS A 279 -29.29 -5.06 -15.50
CA HIS A 279 -28.16 -4.15 -15.32
C HIS A 279 -28.57 -2.77 -14.80
N ASN A 280 -29.86 -2.45 -14.74
CA ASN A 280 -30.32 -1.12 -14.37
C ASN A 280 -29.99 -0.73 -12.92
N ASN A 281 -29.92 -1.71 -12.02
CA ASN A 281 -29.66 -1.51 -10.60
C ASN A 281 -28.18 -1.58 -10.20
N TYR A 282 -27.26 -1.91 -11.08
CA TYR A 282 -25.86 -2.16 -10.71
C TYR A 282 -25.16 -1.00 -9.98
N ALA A 283 -25.50 0.24 -10.30
CA ALA A 283 -24.99 1.41 -9.59
C ALA A 283 -25.54 1.50 -8.17
N VAL A 284 -26.83 1.24 -7.98
CA VAL A 284 -27.50 1.25 -6.67
C VAL A 284 -26.96 0.10 -5.83
N ASP A 285 -26.84 -1.10 -6.39
CA ASP A 285 -26.26 -2.28 -5.72
C ASP A 285 -24.83 -2.02 -5.21
N PHE A 286 -24.02 -1.29 -5.97
CA PHE A 286 -22.66 -0.90 -5.52
C PHE A 286 -22.72 0.07 -4.35
N ILE A 287 -23.56 1.11 -4.43
CA ILE A 287 -23.72 2.12 -3.38
C ILE A 287 -24.23 1.49 -2.08
N GLU A 288 -25.26 0.62 -2.18
CA GLU A 288 -25.82 -0.10 -1.04
C GLU A 288 -24.77 -1.02 -0.38
N ALA A 289 -24.05 -1.79 -1.19
CA ALA A 289 -22.97 -2.65 -0.70
C ALA A 289 -21.86 -1.83 -0.02
N THR A 290 -21.47 -0.69 -0.60
CA THR A 290 -20.48 0.23 -0.02
C THR A 290 -20.93 0.74 1.34
N GLY A 291 -22.17 1.21 1.45
CA GLY A 291 -22.75 1.67 2.70
C GLY A 291 -22.78 0.57 3.78
N TRP A 292 -23.13 -0.65 3.37
CA TRP A 292 -23.15 -1.80 4.28
C TRP A 292 -21.72 -2.19 4.74
N ILE A 293 -20.75 -2.28 3.83
CA ILE A 293 -19.35 -2.60 4.13
C ILE A 293 -18.79 -1.61 5.15
N ARG A 294 -18.94 -0.31 4.90
CA ARG A 294 -18.44 0.75 5.81
C ARG A 294 -19.03 0.68 7.19
N LYS A 295 -20.28 0.22 7.33
CA LYS A 295 -20.98 0.11 8.61
C LYS A 295 -20.65 -1.18 9.37
N ASN A 296 -20.45 -2.29 8.67
CA ASN A 296 -20.45 -3.63 9.27
C ASN A 296 -19.05 -4.30 9.24
N LEU A 297 -18.12 -3.82 8.43
CA LEU A 297 -16.76 -4.33 8.34
C LEU A 297 -15.76 -3.27 8.83
N PRO A 298 -15.59 -3.12 10.15
CA PRO A 298 -14.81 -2.03 10.72
C PRO A 298 -13.35 -2.05 10.22
N GLY A 299 -12.85 -0.88 9.88
CA GLY A 299 -11.49 -0.68 9.35
C GLY A 299 -11.37 -0.88 7.83
N ALA A 300 -12.25 -1.66 7.20
CA ALA A 300 -12.17 -1.91 5.77
C ALA A 300 -12.54 -0.67 4.93
N HIS A 301 -11.88 -0.56 3.79
CA HIS A 301 -12.11 0.50 2.79
C HIS A 301 -12.83 -0.06 1.57
N VAL A 302 -13.34 0.84 0.71
CA VAL A 302 -13.97 0.47 -0.55
C VAL A 302 -13.32 1.21 -1.70
N SER A 303 -13.09 0.52 -2.80
CA SER A 303 -12.56 1.02 -4.06
C SER A 303 -13.47 0.61 -5.21
N GLY A 304 -13.32 1.25 -6.36
CA GLY A 304 -14.03 0.86 -7.56
C GLY A 304 -13.55 1.60 -8.80
N GLY A 305 -13.53 0.89 -9.92
CA GLY A 305 -13.23 1.44 -11.23
C GLY A 305 -14.41 2.26 -11.78
N VAL A 306 -14.53 3.52 -11.38
CA VAL A 306 -15.68 4.38 -11.72
C VAL A 306 -15.97 4.46 -13.22
N SER A 307 -14.95 4.35 -14.06
CA SER A 307 -15.11 4.38 -15.53
C SER A 307 -15.99 3.25 -16.07
N ASN A 308 -16.11 2.13 -15.36
CA ASN A 308 -16.92 0.99 -15.78
C ASN A 308 -18.41 1.33 -15.79
N LEU A 309 -18.87 2.18 -14.84
CA LEU A 309 -20.26 2.61 -14.73
C LEU A 309 -20.82 3.12 -16.07
N SER A 310 -20.03 3.95 -16.74
CA SER A 310 -20.44 4.68 -17.95
C SER A 310 -19.92 4.05 -19.25
N PHE A 311 -19.60 2.76 -19.23
CA PHE A 311 -19.02 2.06 -20.36
C PHE A 311 -19.91 2.13 -21.62
N SER A 312 -21.22 2.08 -21.46
CA SER A 312 -22.21 2.20 -22.54
C SER A 312 -22.18 3.58 -23.24
N PHE A 313 -21.56 4.60 -22.60
CA PHE A 313 -21.44 5.95 -23.13
C PHE A 313 -20.02 6.28 -23.60
N ARG A 314 -19.21 5.30 -23.97
CA ARG A 314 -17.86 5.53 -24.52
C ARG A 314 -17.94 6.49 -25.73
N GLY A 315 -17.05 7.50 -25.70
CA GLY A 315 -17.03 8.57 -26.72
C GLY A 315 -17.83 9.83 -26.35
N ASN A 316 -18.69 9.78 -25.33
CA ASN A 316 -19.44 10.95 -24.84
C ASN A 316 -18.96 11.33 -23.43
N ASN A 317 -17.86 12.09 -23.36
CA ASN A 317 -17.24 12.45 -22.08
C ASN A 317 -18.15 13.29 -21.20
N TYR A 318 -18.96 14.16 -21.78
CA TYR A 318 -19.88 15.01 -21.03
C TYR A 318 -20.89 14.21 -20.19
N ILE A 319 -21.52 13.19 -20.78
CA ILE A 319 -22.44 12.31 -20.07
C ILE A 319 -21.65 11.47 -19.03
N ARG A 320 -20.50 10.95 -19.41
CA ARG A 320 -19.68 10.13 -18.52
C ARG A 320 -19.24 10.88 -17.26
N GLU A 321 -18.79 12.11 -17.42
CA GLU A 321 -18.37 12.96 -16.29
C GLU A 321 -19.55 13.24 -15.36
N ALA A 322 -20.72 13.57 -15.89
CA ALA A 322 -21.93 13.77 -15.10
C ALA A 322 -22.33 12.50 -14.32
N MET A 323 -22.29 11.32 -14.96
CA MET A 323 -22.56 10.05 -14.30
C MET A 323 -21.57 9.76 -13.18
N HIS A 324 -20.27 9.97 -13.42
CA HIS A 324 -19.23 9.76 -12.42
C HIS A 324 -19.39 10.71 -11.24
N ALA A 325 -19.68 11.99 -11.50
CA ALA A 325 -19.88 12.98 -10.44
C ALA A 325 -21.03 12.61 -9.51
N VAL A 326 -22.18 12.20 -10.07
CA VAL A 326 -23.34 11.76 -9.28
C VAL A 326 -23.03 10.47 -8.51
N PHE A 327 -22.41 9.48 -9.16
CA PHE A 327 -22.07 8.22 -8.53
C PHE A 327 -21.09 8.38 -7.36
N LEU A 328 -20.07 9.23 -7.52
CA LEU A 328 -19.08 9.48 -6.46
C LEU A 328 -19.63 10.35 -5.32
N TYR A 329 -20.68 11.14 -5.58
CA TYR A 329 -21.35 11.94 -4.55
C TYR A 329 -22.11 11.06 -3.56
N HIS A 330 -22.73 9.98 -4.04
CA HIS A 330 -23.52 9.02 -3.23
C HIS A 330 -22.66 7.92 -2.64
#